data_e5718f2ae01840cc7d9ef5361b20b036
#
_entry.id   e5718f2ae01840cc7d9ef5361b20b036
#
_cell.length_a   1.000
_cell.length_b   1.000
_cell.length_c   1.000
_cell.angle_alpha   90.00
_cell.angle_beta   90.00
_cell.angle_gamma   90.00
#
_symmetry.space_group_name_H-M   'P 1'
#
loop_
_entity.id
_entity.type
_entity.pdbx_description
1 polymer ?
#
loop_
_entity_poly.entity_id
_entity_poly.type
_entity_poly.pdbx_seq_one_letter_code
_entity_poly.pdbx_strand_id
1 'polypeptide(L)'
;MHGDLFGPVMPVTPGGRLFFLLLVDDATRFMWVSLLTTKLATTDAIKRIQAEAEKTCGRKLRVLRIDNDWEFTATEFTDYCANDGITRHYSAPYSPQQNGIVERRNQTVVGMARALLKQRGMPAKFRGEAVVTAVHLLNRSPTKSL
;
A
#
# COMPACT_ATOMS: atom_id res chain seq x y z
N MET A 1 -11.47 0.15 -0.09
CA MET A 1 -10.00 0.35 -0.01
C MET A 1 -9.30 -0.54 -1.02
N HIS A 2 -8.34 0.01 -1.72
CA HIS A 2 -7.53 -0.73 -2.69
C HIS A 2 -6.15 -0.97 -2.13
N GLY A 3 -5.63 -2.19 -2.31
CA GLY A 3 -4.31 -2.54 -1.83
C GLY A 3 -3.43 -3.12 -2.92
N ASP A 4 -2.15 -2.81 -2.84
CA ASP A 4 -1.13 -3.37 -3.70
C ASP A 4 0.13 -3.64 -2.90
N LEU A 5 0.73 -4.79 -3.15
CA LEU A 5 2.00 -5.18 -2.57
C LEU A 5 3.02 -5.22 -3.69
N PHE A 6 4.08 -4.48 -3.57
CA PHE A 6 5.10 -4.50 -4.60
C PHE A 6 6.50 -4.53 -4.03
N GLY A 7 7.38 -5.02 -4.83
CA GLY A 7 8.75 -5.32 -4.52
C GLY A 7 9.17 -6.58 -5.25
N PRO A 8 10.37 -7.06 -4.94
CA PRO A 8 11.26 -6.51 -3.92
C PRO A 8 11.84 -5.16 -4.30
N VAL A 9 12.03 -4.30 -3.30
CA VAL A 9 12.68 -3.00 -3.48
C VAL A 9 14.19 -3.24 -3.45
N MET A 10 14.85 -2.97 -4.56
CA MET A 10 16.27 -3.18 -4.69
C MET A 10 17.00 -1.85 -4.94
N PRO A 11 18.11 -1.59 -4.30
CA PRO A 11 18.74 -2.38 -3.21
C PRO A 11 17.93 -2.33 -1.92
N VAL A 12 18.22 -3.26 -1.01
CA VAL A 12 17.56 -3.33 0.31
C VAL A 12 17.74 -2.01 1.05
N THR A 13 16.68 -1.50 1.67
CA THR A 13 16.73 -0.26 2.44
C THR A 13 17.53 -0.45 3.73
N PRO A 14 18.05 0.63 4.35
CA PRO A 14 18.79 0.52 5.61
C PRO A 14 18.02 -0.21 6.72
N GLY A 15 16.70 -0.17 6.70
CA GLY A 15 15.88 -0.90 7.65
C GLY A 15 15.66 -2.36 7.31
N GLY A 16 16.30 -2.88 6.27
CA GLY A 16 16.14 -4.26 5.82
C GLY A 16 14.80 -4.56 5.17
N ARG A 17 14.08 -3.54 4.72
CA ARG A 17 12.75 -3.71 4.11
C ARG A 17 12.89 -4.02 2.63
N LEU A 18 12.21 -5.08 2.18
CA LEU A 18 12.28 -5.56 0.80
C LEU A 18 11.03 -5.27 -0.01
N PHE A 19 9.89 -5.14 0.64
CA PHE A 19 8.59 -4.95 -0.01
C PHE A 19 7.89 -3.77 0.62
N PHE A 20 6.93 -3.20 -0.11
CA PHE A 20 6.03 -2.25 0.53
C PHE A 20 4.59 -2.48 0.10
N LEU A 21 3.71 -2.27 1.07
CA LEU A 21 2.28 -2.37 0.93
C LEU A 21 1.71 -0.97 0.83
N LEU A 22 0.95 -0.70 -0.21
CA LEU A 22 0.23 0.56 -0.38
C LEU A 22 -1.26 0.28 -0.31
N LEU A 23 -1.95 0.97 0.58
CA LEU A 23 -3.40 0.95 0.67
C LEU A 23 -3.94 2.33 0.37
N VAL A 24 -4.98 2.42 -0.45
CA VAL A 24 -5.59 3.68 -0.87
C VAL A 24 -7.09 3.64 -0.54
N ASP A 25 -7.57 4.65 0.17
CA ASP A 25 -9.00 4.80 0.43
C ASP A 25 -9.73 5.26 -0.83
N ASP A 26 -10.86 4.61 -1.13
CA ASP A 26 -11.62 4.87 -2.35
C ASP A 26 -12.20 6.28 -2.41
N ALA A 27 -12.68 6.77 -1.28
CA ALA A 27 -13.38 8.04 -1.22
C ALA A 27 -12.43 9.24 -1.13
N THR A 28 -11.48 9.17 -0.20
CA THR A 28 -10.59 10.30 0.11
C THR A 28 -9.29 10.27 -0.68
N ARG A 29 -8.92 9.12 -1.22
CA ARG A 29 -7.62 8.85 -1.85
C ARG A 29 -6.45 8.93 -0.88
N PHE A 30 -6.72 8.96 0.40
CA PHE A 30 -5.67 8.89 1.41
C PHE A 30 -4.93 7.56 1.32
N MET A 31 -3.62 7.61 1.50
CA MET A 31 -2.76 6.45 1.33
C MET A 31 -2.09 6.07 2.64
N TRP A 32 -1.96 4.76 2.84
CA TRP A 32 -1.13 4.20 3.90
C TRP A 32 -0.08 3.32 3.26
N VAL A 33 1.14 3.41 3.74
CA VAL A 33 2.24 2.59 3.24
C VAL A 33 2.93 1.91 4.41
N SER A 34 3.34 0.67 4.21
CA SER A 34 4.14 -0.07 5.18
C SER A 34 5.30 -0.76 4.46
N LEU A 35 6.50 -0.60 4.99
CA LEU A 35 7.67 -1.31 4.49
C LEU A 35 7.75 -2.67 5.18
N LEU A 36 7.93 -3.73 4.39
CA LEU A 36 7.89 -5.10 4.86
C LEU A 36 9.21 -5.82 4.56
N THR A 37 9.66 -6.64 5.50
CA THR A 37 10.83 -7.49 5.28
C THR A 37 10.48 -8.72 4.46
N THR A 38 9.25 -9.21 4.57
CA THR A 38 8.76 -10.38 3.85
C THR A 38 7.31 -10.16 3.44
N LYS A 39 6.86 -10.91 2.43
CA LYS A 39 5.45 -10.92 2.06
C LYS A 39 4.56 -11.46 3.18
N LEU A 40 5.11 -12.31 4.05
CA LEU A 40 4.34 -12.88 5.16
C LEU A 40 3.92 -11.85 6.21
N ALA A 41 4.63 -10.72 6.28
CA ALA A 41 4.30 -9.64 7.21
C ALA A 41 3.11 -8.79 6.77
N THR A 42 2.53 -9.06 5.61
CA THR A 42 1.47 -8.23 5.03
C THR A 42 0.20 -8.23 5.86
N THR A 43 -0.23 -9.38 6.36
CA THR A 43 -1.45 -9.46 7.17
C THR A 43 -1.34 -8.58 8.41
N ASP A 44 -0.22 -8.63 9.11
CA ASP A 44 0.01 -7.80 10.28
C ASP A 44 0.03 -6.31 9.93
N ALA A 45 0.63 -5.96 8.79
CA ALA A 45 0.65 -4.58 8.31
C ALA A 45 -0.76 -4.08 8.00
N ILE A 46 -1.59 -4.91 7.36
CA ILE A 46 -2.99 -4.55 7.08
C ILE A 46 -3.77 -4.35 8.38
N LYS A 47 -3.56 -5.21 9.38
CA LYS A 47 -4.22 -5.07 10.68
C LYS A 47 -3.88 -3.74 11.33
N ARG A 48 -2.60 -3.34 11.30
CA ARG A 48 -2.16 -2.05 11.85
C ARG A 48 -2.77 -0.88 11.11
N ILE A 49 -2.76 -0.93 9.78
CA ILE A 49 -3.34 0.12 8.95
C ILE A 49 -4.84 0.21 9.15
N GLN A 50 -5.52 -0.93 9.24
CA GLN A 50 -6.95 -0.98 9.52
C GLN A 50 -7.28 -0.28 10.84
N ALA A 51 -6.56 -0.62 11.91
CA ALA A 51 -6.79 -0.03 13.22
C ALA A 51 -6.59 1.49 13.18
N GLU A 52 -5.54 1.96 12.53
CA GLU A 52 -5.27 3.37 12.38
C GLU A 52 -6.34 4.08 11.55
N ALA A 53 -6.71 3.50 10.41
CA ALA A 53 -7.70 4.08 9.51
C ALA A 53 -9.09 4.13 10.16
N GLU A 54 -9.49 3.08 10.85
CA GLU A 54 -10.79 3.03 11.53
C GLU A 54 -10.85 4.02 12.68
N LYS A 55 -9.75 4.21 13.39
CA LYS A 55 -9.65 5.21 14.46
C LYS A 55 -9.77 6.63 13.89
N THR A 56 -9.12 6.90 12.77
CA THR A 56 -9.10 8.22 12.15
C THR A 56 -10.44 8.55 11.49
N CYS A 57 -11.04 7.59 10.78
CA CYS A 57 -12.24 7.81 9.99
C CYS A 57 -13.54 7.52 10.74
N GLY A 58 -13.48 6.82 11.87
CA GLY A 58 -14.66 6.41 12.63
C GLY A 58 -15.52 5.39 11.92
N ARG A 59 -15.02 4.75 10.87
CA ARG A 59 -15.73 3.75 10.07
C ARG A 59 -14.93 2.46 10.02
N LYS A 60 -15.64 1.34 9.93
CA LYS A 60 -15.01 0.03 9.78
C LYS A 60 -14.65 -0.25 8.33
N LEU A 61 -13.50 -0.88 8.13
CA LEU A 61 -13.12 -1.41 6.83
C LEU A 61 -14.05 -2.57 6.48
N ARG A 62 -14.75 -2.46 5.36
CA ARG A 62 -15.71 -3.47 4.92
C ARG A 62 -15.27 -4.21 3.68
N VAL A 63 -14.60 -3.53 2.77
CA VAL A 63 -14.18 -4.10 1.49
C VAL A 63 -12.71 -3.78 1.26
N LEU A 64 -11.96 -4.83 0.96
CA LEU A 64 -10.55 -4.71 0.58
C LEU A 64 -10.38 -5.29 -0.82
N ARG A 65 -9.96 -4.46 -1.77
CA ARG A 65 -9.68 -4.86 -3.14
C ARG A 65 -8.19 -5.04 -3.31
N ILE A 66 -7.80 -6.24 -3.69
CA ILE A 66 -6.40 -6.63 -3.81
C ILE A 66 -6.16 -7.34 -5.12
N ASP A 67 -4.91 -7.32 -5.58
CA ASP A 67 -4.51 -8.04 -6.76
C ASP A 67 -4.48 -9.55 -6.49
N ASN A 68 -4.76 -10.32 -7.53
CA ASN A 68 -4.79 -11.78 -7.46
C ASN A 68 -3.42 -12.40 -7.21
N ASP A 69 -2.35 -11.64 -7.41
CA ASP A 69 -0.96 -12.06 -7.15
C ASP A 69 -0.61 -12.04 -5.67
N TRP A 70 -1.55 -11.70 -4.82
CA TRP A 70 -1.34 -11.78 -3.39
C TRP A 70 -1.31 -13.25 -2.97
N GLU A 71 -0.16 -13.85 -3.10
CA GLU A 71 0.13 -15.21 -2.63
C GLU A 71 0.18 -15.26 -1.12
N PHE A 72 -0.83 -14.70 -0.46
CA PHE A 72 -0.82 -14.79 0.97
C PHE A 72 -1.14 -16.18 1.38
N THR A 73 -0.43 -16.59 2.36
CA THR A 73 -0.84 -17.66 3.18
C THR A 73 -2.30 -17.50 3.47
N ALA A 74 -3.02 -18.05 2.57
CA ALA A 74 -4.42 -17.80 2.42
C ALA A 74 -5.18 -17.98 3.73
N THR A 75 -4.69 -18.84 4.64
CA THR A 75 -5.39 -19.18 5.87
C THR A 75 -5.40 -18.01 6.86
N GLU A 76 -4.26 -17.44 7.19
CA GLU A 76 -4.18 -16.34 8.16
C GLU A 76 -4.94 -15.11 7.67
N PHE A 77 -4.74 -14.75 6.41
CA PHE A 77 -5.42 -13.60 5.83
C PHE A 77 -6.92 -13.84 5.69
N THR A 78 -7.32 -15.06 5.29
CA THR A 78 -8.72 -15.44 5.18
C THR A 78 -9.42 -15.37 6.53
N ASP A 79 -8.78 -15.92 7.58
CA ASP A 79 -9.33 -15.91 8.93
C ASP A 79 -9.46 -14.48 9.47
N TYR A 80 -8.48 -13.66 9.23
CA TYR A 80 -8.51 -12.24 9.61
C TYR A 80 -9.71 -11.53 8.97
N CYS A 81 -9.88 -11.66 7.66
CA CYS A 81 -10.99 -11.02 6.95
C CYS A 81 -12.34 -11.55 7.42
N ALA A 82 -12.46 -12.84 7.62
CA ALA A 82 -13.70 -13.45 8.11
C ALA A 82 -14.06 -12.95 9.52
N ASN A 83 -13.07 -12.89 10.41
CA ASN A 83 -13.30 -12.46 11.80
C ASN A 83 -13.69 -10.98 11.89
N ASP A 84 -13.15 -10.14 11.01
CA ASP A 84 -13.41 -8.70 11.03
C ASP A 84 -14.52 -8.26 10.07
N GLY A 85 -15.17 -9.20 9.39
CA GLY A 85 -16.25 -8.88 8.47
C GLY A 85 -15.80 -8.14 7.22
N ILE A 86 -14.57 -8.37 6.77
CA ILE A 86 -14.02 -7.72 5.59
C ILE A 86 -14.29 -8.60 4.36
N THR A 87 -14.96 -8.02 3.37
CA THR A 87 -15.15 -8.66 2.07
C THR A 87 -13.91 -8.41 1.21
N ARG A 88 -13.38 -9.49 0.65
CA ARG A 88 -12.21 -9.41 -0.24
C ARG A 88 -12.68 -9.44 -1.68
N HIS A 89 -12.21 -8.46 -2.47
CA HIS A 89 -12.40 -8.44 -3.91
C HIS A 89 -11.05 -8.58 -4.57
N TYR A 90 -10.86 -9.65 -5.33
CA TYR A 90 -9.65 -9.86 -6.10
C TYR A 90 -9.83 -9.30 -7.50
N SER A 91 -8.82 -8.60 -8.01
CA SER A 91 -8.82 -8.17 -9.40
C SER A 91 -8.72 -9.39 -10.30
N ALA A 92 -9.61 -9.49 -11.28
CA ALA A 92 -9.50 -10.55 -12.26
C ALA A 92 -8.23 -10.34 -13.08
N PRO A 93 -7.55 -11.43 -13.49
CA PRO A 93 -6.43 -11.33 -14.44
C PRO A 93 -6.88 -10.55 -15.67
N TYR A 94 -6.05 -9.65 -16.15
CA TYR A 94 -6.34 -8.83 -17.35
C TYR A 94 -7.51 -7.84 -17.19
N SER A 95 -7.86 -7.47 -15.97
CA SER A 95 -8.85 -6.41 -15.71
C SER A 95 -8.19 -5.20 -15.07
N PRO A 96 -7.38 -4.44 -15.81
CA PRO A 96 -6.62 -3.32 -15.22
C PRO A 96 -7.50 -2.22 -14.64
N GLN A 97 -8.75 -2.12 -15.07
CA GLN A 97 -9.68 -1.11 -14.60
C GLN A 97 -10.06 -1.31 -13.13
N GLN A 98 -10.08 -2.55 -12.64
CA GLN A 98 -10.49 -2.84 -11.27
C GLN A 98 -9.46 -2.39 -10.24
N ASN A 99 -8.19 -2.29 -10.62
CA ASN A 99 -7.11 -1.88 -9.72
C ASN A 99 -6.40 -0.61 -10.20
N GLY A 100 -6.98 0.11 -11.15
CA GLY A 100 -6.37 1.29 -11.76
C GLY A 100 -6.09 2.41 -10.77
N ILE A 101 -6.89 2.53 -9.72
CA ILE A 101 -6.70 3.57 -8.69
C ILE A 101 -5.38 3.36 -7.96
N VAL A 102 -5.14 2.16 -7.46
CA VAL A 102 -3.92 1.88 -6.72
C VAL A 102 -2.71 1.86 -7.64
N GLU A 103 -2.85 1.39 -8.88
CA GLU A 103 -1.77 1.42 -9.85
C GLU A 103 -1.31 2.84 -10.16
N ARG A 104 -2.25 3.75 -10.40
CA ARG A 104 -1.94 5.15 -10.66
C ARG A 104 -1.27 5.82 -9.46
N ARG A 105 -1.78 5.54 -8.26
CA ARG A 105 -1.17 6.05 -7.03
C ARG A 105 0.22 5.49 -6.83
N ASN A 106 0.40 4.21 -7.11
CA ASN A 106 1.70 3.56 -7.04
C ASN A 106 2.70 4.23 -7.97
N GLN A 107 2.33 4.48 -9.22
CA GLN A 107 3.18 5.19 -10.18
C GLN A 107 3.54 6.59 -9.70
N THR A 108 2.58 7.31 -9.14
CA THR A 108 2.82 8.64 -8.60
C THR A 108 3.78 8.61 -7.41
N VAL A 109 3.59 7.66 -6.50
CA VAL A 109 4.46 7.49 -5.33
C VAL A 109 5.89 7.15 -5.75
N VAL A 110 6.05 6.18 -6.64
CA VAL A 110 7.37 5.76 -7.12
C VAL A 110 8.07 6.90 -7.86
N GLY A 111 7.34 7.62 -8.70
CA GLY A 111 7.87 8.77 -9.44
C GLY A 111 8.35 9.87 -8.50
N MET A 112 7.57 10.20 -7.48
CA MET A 112 7.96 11.19 -6.48
C MET A 112 9.15 10.72 -5.65
N ALA A 113 9.19 9.46 -5.26
CA ALA A 113 10.32 8.90 -4.51
C ALA A 113 11.62 9.01 -5.30
N ARG A 114 11.58 8.70 -6.59
CA ARG A 114 12.74 8.85 -7.48
C ARG A 114 13.20 10.31 -7.57
N ALA A 115 12.26 11.22 -7.72
CA ALA A 115 12.56 12.65 -7.78
C ALA A 115 13.20 13.16 -6.48
N LEU A 116 12.70 12.72 -5.33
CA LEU A 116 13.25 13.08 -4.03
C LEU A 116 14.70 12.59 -3.88
N LEU A 117 14.97 11.35 -4.27
CA LEU A 117 16.32 10.80 -4.20
C LEU A 117 17.28 11.57 -5.12
N LYS A 118 16.84 11.84 -6.35
CA LYS A 118 17.66 12.56 -7.32
C LYS A 118 17.95 13.99 -6.86
N GLN A 119 16.93 14.68 -6.38
CA GLN A 119 17.06 16.06 -5.94
C GLN A 119 18.01 16.20 -4.74
N ARG A 120 18.00 15.21 -3.85
CA ARG A 120 18.85 15.21 -2.65
C ARG A 120 20.19 14.52 -2.86
N GLY A 121 20.44 13.97 -4.05
CA GLY A 121 21.68 13.23 -4.33
C GLY A 121 21.84 11.99 -3.44
N MET A 122 20.76 11.39 -3.00
CA MET A 122 20.81 10.25 -2.09
C MET A 122 20.95 8.93 -2.83
N PRO A 123 21.68 7.95 -2.24
CA PRO A 123 21.80 6.63 -2.84
C PRO A 123 20.45 5.91 -2.96
N ALA A 124 20.37 4.99 -3.93
CA ALA A 124 19.16 4.21 -4.19
C ALA A 124 18.76 3.32 -3.00
N LYS A 125 19.68 3.01 -2.08
CA LYS A 125 19.36 2.24 -0.86
C LYS A 125 18.33 2.92 0.05
N PHE A 126 18.11 4.22 -0.13
CA PHE A 126 17.09 4.98 0.60
C PHE A 126 15.75 5.03 -0.10
N ARG A 127 15.56 4.19 -1.13
CA ARG A 127 14.30 4.18 -1.91
C ARG A 127 13.08 3.91 -1.04
N GLY A 128 13.18 2.99 -0.09
CA GLY A 128 12.06 2.68 0.81
C GLY A 128 11.64 3.89 1.65
N GLU A 129 12.60 4.58 2.23
CA GLU A 129 12.36 5.79 3.01
C GLU A 129 11.80 6.92 2.14
N ALA A 130 12.27 7.02 0.89
CA ALA A 130 11.74 7.99 -0.06
C ALA A 130 10.28 7.70 -0.42
N VAL A 131 9.90 6.44 -0.52
CA VAL A 131 8.51 6.04 -0.76
C VAL A 131 7.62 6.48 0.42
N VAL A 132 8.05 6.24 1.64
CA VAL A 132 7.30 6.67 2.84
C VAL A 132 7.14 8.18 2.85
N THR A 133 8.19 8.92 2.54
CA THR A 133 8.16 10.38 2.46
C THR A 133 7.22 10.86 1.36
N ALA A 134 7.26 10.22 0.18
CA ALA A 134 6.38 10.56 -0.93
C ALA A 134 4.91 10.40 -0.55
N VAL A 135 4.54 9.30 0.10
CA VAL A 135 3.17 9.08 0.59
C VAL A 135 2.76 10.17 1.57
N HIS A 136 3.64 10.51 2.51
CA HIS A 136 3.39 11.56 3.48
C HIS A 136 3.12 12.91 2.81
N LEU A 137 3.91 13.27 1.81
CA LEU A 137 3.75 14.52 1.07
C LEU A 137 2.47 14.51 0.22
N LEU A 138 2.22 13.41 -0.47
CA LEU A 138 1.03 13.29 -1.34
C LEU A 138 -0.26 13.33 -0.55
N ASN A 139 -0.30 12.75 0.64
CA ASN A 139 -1.49 12.82 1.50
C ASN A 139 -1.82 14.24 1.94
N ARG A 140 -0.84 15.12 1.96
CA ARG A 140 -1.00 16.52 2.35
C ARG A 140 -1.15 17.48 1.17
N SER A 141 -1.03 16.97 -0.05
CA SER A 141 -1.18 17.76 -1.25
C SER A 141 -2.64 17.75 -1.70
N PRO A 142 -3.16 18.85 -2.27
CA PRO A 142 -4.50 18.86 -2.82
C PRO A 142 -4.63 17.82 -3.92
N THR A 143 -5.67 16.99 -3.83
CA THR A 143 -6.00 16.04 -4.89
C THR A 143 -7.37 16.41 -5.46
N LYS A 144 -7.54 16.20 -6.77
CA LYS A 144 -8.86 16.34 -7.33
C LYS A 144 -9.74 15.22 -6.77
N SER A 145 -10.79 15.61 -6.09
CA SER A 145 -11.83 14.67 -5.72
C SER A 145 -12.55 14.23 -6.99
N LEU A 146 -13.01 13.02 -6.97
CA LEU A 146 -13.79 12.50 -8.08
C LEU A 146 -15.17 13.10 -8.11
#